data_dab27f1f3b80f46f0cdf3323049f14ec
#
_entry.id   dab27f1f3b80f46f0cdf3323049f14ec
#
_cell.length_a   1.000
_cell.length_b   1.000
_cell.length_c   1.000
_cell.angle_alpha   90.00
_cell.angle_beta   90.00
_cell.angle_gamma   90.00
#
_symmetry.space_group_name_H-M   'P 1'
#
loop_
_entity.id
_entity.type
_entity.pdbx_description
1 polymer ?
#
loop_
_entity_poly.entity_id
_entity_poly.type
_entity_poly.pdbx_seq_one_letter_code
_entity_poly.pdbx_strand_id
1 'polypeptide(L)'
;MQGNSAQSASGSAGKAPYNILFLLTDQERFFRPGELPQGYRLPAHEQLMKRGTTFVNHRINSCVCTPSRSVLYTGQHIQHTRMFDNTNFPWIDSMSTEIRTVGDMLREAGYYTAYKGKWHLTKEFETVNKLGSPTRIFTQEMEAYGFSDYFGIGDIIAHTQGGYLHDGVIAAMGGSWLRGKGRELAAQGKPWFLAVNLVNPHDIMFYDTDAPGTVVQAQRGLTHVARDPVDPLYAAQWEFNLPASHDQPLDAPGRPSAHRDFLLSHDAMVGAIPNEEPRWRRRHNNYLNCLRDADRNIATVLAELDAAGLTDRTIVVLTADHGDMDGAHQLHAKGAVSYREQNNVPLIVAHPDYAGGKQCRAVTSHVDIAPTLVASTGAAPAKQAEIVKGLPGKDLSGLLAAPETAPLHAVREGALFNYNMFAYIDGDFLHKAVDYIHKGGKPNQLKGAGIVPDMMKRGAVRMIYDGRHVFARYFSPKQHNRPTTLEDLFRLNDVELFDLEADPLEMNNLAQDGTRNRELVVAMNEKLNRLIDTEVGEDRGQMLPGGIEAGWEVSAKTMAP
;
A
#
# COMPACT_ATOMS: atom_id res chain seq x y z
N MET A 1 55.58 42.70 23.84
CA MET A 1 55.36 41.27 23.73
C MET A 1 53.90 41.02 24.15
N GLN A 2 53.02 41.00 23.21
CA GLN A 2 51.59 40.68 23.46
C GLN A 2 51.33 39.33 22.83
N GLY A 3 50.99 38.34 23.69
CA GLY A 3 50.64 37.02 23.25
C GLY A 3 49.18 36.97 22.82
N ASN A 4 48.95 36.62 21.55
CA ASN A 4 47.63 36.31 21.01
C ASN A 4 47.25 34.87 21.39
N SER A 5 46.32 34.74 22.31
CA SER A 5 45.65 33.46 22.58
C SER A 5 44.54 33.23 21.55
N ALA A 6 44.80 32.33 20.61
CA ALA A 6 43.78 31.84 19.72
C ALA A 6 42.78 30.99 20.53
N GLN A 7 41.57 31.50 20.75
CA GLN A 7 40.43 30.73 21.20
C GLN A 7 40.01 29.78 20.07
N SER A 8 40.27 28.49 20.27
CA SER A 8 39.67 27.43 19.45
C SER A 8 38.16 27.42 19.68
N ALA A 9 37.38 27.79 18.68
CA ALA A 9 35.95 27.58 18.65
C ALA A 9 35.70 26.06 18.71
N SER A 10 35.26 25.57 19.86
CA SER A 10 34.71 24.23 19.98
C SER A 10 33.37 24.21 19.22
N GLY A 11 33.41 23.83 17.95
CA GLY A 11 32.21 23.46 17.22
C GLY A 11 31.49 22.36 18.00
N SER A 12 30.22 22.56 18.34
CA SER A 12 29.35 21.49 18.86
C SER A 12 29.42 20.32 17.89
N ALA A 13 30.02 19.21 18.32
CA ALA A 13 29.99 17.98 17.54
C ALA A 13 28.52 17.59 17.40
N GLY A 14 27.95 17.84 16.22
CA GLY A 14 26.58 17.46 15.90
C GLY A 14 26.40 15.96 16.15
N LYS A 15 25.27 15.57 16.72
CA LYS A 15 24.93 14.16 16.96
C LYS A 15 25.05 13.40 15.63
N ALA A 16 25.77 12.29 15.61
CA ALA A 16 25.91 11.49 14.39
C ALA A 16 24.52 11.03 13.90
N PRO A 17 24.25 11.04 12.57
CA PRO A 17 22.96 10.70 12.01
C PRO A 17 22.54 9.28 12.40
N TYR A 18 21.24 9.06 12.59
CA TYR A 18 20.67 7.75 12.87
C TYR A 18 20.66 6.87 11.62
N ASN A 19 20.78 5.57 11.80
CA ASN A 19 20.37 4.60 10.78
C ASN A 19 18.85 4.55 10.67
N ILE A 20 18.33 4.03 9.58
CA ILE A 20 16.90 3.88 9.34
C ILE A 20 16.61 2.43 8.92
N LEU A 21 15.82 1.73 9.71
CA LEU A 21 15.24 0.43 9.36
C LEU A 21 13.79 0.65 8.96
N PHE A 22 13.46 0.35 7.70
CA PHE A 22 12.13 0.47 7.14
C PHE A 22 11.52 -0.91 6.93
N LEU A 23 10.46 -1.22 7.66
CA LEU A 23 9.74 -2.49 7.63
C LEU A 23 8.42 -2.27 6.91
N LEU A 24 8.14 -3.05 5.87
CA LEU A 24 6.92 -2.97 5.09
C LEU A 24 6.26 -4.34 5.02
N THR A 25 4.99 -4.42 5.41
CA THR A 25 4.12 -5.57 5.16
C THR A 25 3.26 -5.32 3.91
N ASP A 26 2.75 -6.37 3.29
CA ASP A 26 1.85 -6.28 2.15
C ASP A 26 0.44 -6.72 2.57
N GLN A 27 -0.54 -5.82 2.35
CA GLN A 27 -1.96 -6.11 2.58
C GLN A 27 -2.38 -6.10 4.06
N GLU A 28 -1.65 -5.39 4.95
CA GLU A 28 -1.98 -5.27 6.36
C GLU A 28 -2.86 -4.03 6.63
N ARG A 29 -4.08 -4.25 7.10
CA ARG A 29 -4.96 -3.16 7.52
C ARG A 29 -4.65 -2.72 8.96
N PHE A 30 -4.97 -1.47 9.27
CA PHE A 30 -4.96 -0.98 10.66
C PHE A 30 -6.18 -1.49 11.42
N PHE A 31 -5.96 -2.20 12.53
CA PHE A 31 -7.02 -2.62 13.44
C PHE A 31 -7.23 -1.60 14.55
N ARG A 32 -8.46 -1.21 14.76
CA ARG A 32 -8.85 -0.36 15.88
C ARG A 32 -8.90 -1.17 17.19
N PRO A 33 -8.82 -0.52 18.35
CA PRO A 33 -9.01 -1.20 19.62
C PRO A 33 -10.34 -1.98 19.65
N GLY A 34 -10.30 -3.25 20.02
CA GLY A 34 -11.47 -4.14 20.09
C GLY A 34 -11.83 -4.88 18.80
N GLU A 35 -11.14 -4.64 17.69
CA GLU A 35 -11.37 -5.40 16.43
C GLU A 35 -10.60 -6.72 16.37
N LEU A 36 -9.56 -6.89 17.16
CA LEU A 36 -8.80 -8.14 17.24
C LEU A 36 -9.39 -9.08 18.30
N PRO A 37 -9.31 -10.40 18.10
CA PRO A 37 -9.80 -11.39 19.03
C PRO A 37 -9.15 -11.27 20.42
N GLN A 38 -9.87 -11.69 21.46
CA GLN A 38 -9.29 -11.76 22.81
C GLN A 38 -8.08 -12.70 22.85
N GLY A 39 -6.96 -12.22 23.40
CA GLY A 39 -5.72 -12.98 23.49
C GLY A 39 -4.88 -13.02 22.21
N TYR A 40 -5.39 -12.44 21.11
CA TYR A 40 -4.58 -12.29 19.90
C TYR A 40 -3.47 -11.27 20.11
N ARG A 41 -2.26 -11.59 19.70
CA ARG A 41 -1.07 -10.75 19.93
C ARG A 41 -0.19 -10.68 18.69
N LEU A 42 0.38 -9.49 18.48
CA LEU A 42 1.44 -9.20 17.53
C LEU A 42 2.65 -8.61 18.30
N PRO A 43 3.51 -9.46 18.92
CA PRO A 43 4.55 -9.02 19.84
C PRO A 43 5.54 -8.00 19.25
N ALA A 44 5.90 -8.12 17.97
CA ALA A 44 6.81 -7.17 17.32
C ALA A 44 6.16 -5.81 17.10
N HIS A 45 4.89 -5.78 16.66
CA HIS A 45 4.12 -4.55 16.57
C HIS A 45 3.97 -3.89 17.94
N GLU A 46 3.62 -4.66 18.96
CA GLU A 46 3.47 -4.16 20.34
C GLU A 46 4.79 -3.60 20.89
N GLN A 47 5.92 -4.27 20.57
CA GLN A 47 7.24 -3.76 20.92
C GLN A 47 7.52 -2.41 20.25
N LEU A 48 7.22 -2.28 18.95
CA LEU A 48 7.39 -1.01 18.23
C LEU A 48 6.44 0.07 18.72
N MET A 49 5.17 -0.24 18.95
CA MET A 49 4.19 0.69 19.55
C MET A 49 4.66 1.20 20.92
N LYS A 50 5.19 0.31 21.76
CA LYS A 50 5.74 0.68 23.08
C LYS A 50 6.96 1.59 22.98
N ARG A 51 7.76 1.46 21.91
CA ARG A 51 9.00 2.23 21.70
C ARG A 51 8.80 3.48 20.85
N GLY A 52 7.67 3.62 20.16
CA GLY A 52 7.45 4.63 19.15
C GLY A 52 6.11 5.36 19.26
N THR A 53 5.83 6.13 18.24
CA THR A 53 4.56 6.80 17.98
C THR A 53 3.77 6.04 16.93
N THR A 54 2.51 5.72 17.23
CA THR A 54 1.55 5.12 16.29
C THR A 54 0.68 6.21 15.68
N PHE A 55 0.68 6.33 14.35
CA PHE A 55 -0.16 7.26 13.60
C PHE A 55 -1.47 6.57 13.22
N VAL A 56 -2.54 6.82 13.97
CA VAL A 56 -3.80 6.06 13.83
C VAL A 56 -4.65 6.47 12.62
N ASN A 57 -4.36 7.63 12.02
CA ASN A 57 -5.04 8.16 10.83
C ASN A 57 -4.14 8.17 9.59
N HIS A 58 -3.23 7.20 9.49
CA HIS A 58 -2.38 7.08 8.30
C HIS A 58 -3.13 6.40 7.16
N ARG A 59 -3.11 7.02 5.97
CA ARG A 59 -3.86 6.58 4.79
C ARG A 59 -2.93 6.32 3.61
N ILE A 60 -3.27 5.31 2.82
CA ILE A 60 -2.63 5.08 1.53
C ILE A 60 -3.09 6.12 0.50
N ASN A 61 -2.29 6.37 -0.52
CA ASN A 61 -2.65 7.30 -1.61
C ASN A 61 -3.05 6.58 -2.90
N SER A 62 -2.83 5.29 -2.98
CA SER A 62 -3.24 4.44 -4.10
C SER A 62 -3.31 2.99 -3.68
N CYS A 63 -3.90 2.17 -4.51
CA CYS A 63 -4.00 0.72 -4.43
C CYS A 63 -3.98 0.18 -5.90
N VAL A 64 -3.54 -0.98 -6.20
CA VAL A 64 -3.12 -2.12 -5.38
C VAL A 64 -1.61 -2.03 -5.03
N CYS A 65 -0.88 -3.17 -4.94
CA CYS A 65 0.52 -3.20 -4.50
C CYS A 65 1.44 -2.25 -5.28
N THR A 66 1.58 -2.41 -6.62
CA THR A 66 2.44 -1.56 -7.45
C THR A 66 2.10 -0.07 -7.35
N PRO A 67 0.84 0.38 -7.53
CA PRO A 67 0.48 1.78 -7.36
C PRO A 67 0.85 2.32 -5.98
N SER A 68 0.51 1.61 -4.90
CA SER A 68 0.80 2.04 -3.55
C SER A 68 2.29 2.11 -3.26
N ARG A 69 3.06 1.08 -3.63
CA ARG A 69 4.52 1.04 -3.48
C ARG A 69 5.19 2.15 -4.26
N SER A 70 4.70 2.48 -5.46
CA SER A 70 5.24 3.59 -6.24
C SER A 70 5.11 4.92 -5.50
N VAL A 71 3.95 5.19 -4.88
CA VAL A 71 3.75 6.39 -4.06
C VAL A 71 4.68 6.39 -2.85
N LEU A 72 4.75 5.28 -2.12
CA LEU A 72 5.51 5.15 -0.89
C LEU A 72 7.02 5.34 -1.13
N TYR A 73 7.56 4.74 -2.21
CA TYR A 73 8.99 4.82 -2.51
C TYR A 73 9.42 6.07 -3.29
N THR A 74 8.51 6.83 -3.88
CA THR A 74 8.85 8.06 -4.61
C THR A 74 8.34 9.33 -3.95
N GLY A 75 7.35 9.24 -3.05
CA GLY A 75 6.63 10.39 -2.50
C GLY A 75 5.76 11.10 -3.54
N GLN A 76 5.46 10.47 -4.68
CA GLN A 76 4.68 11.04 -5.77
C GLN A 76 3.41 10.24 -6.04
N HIS A 77 2.33 10.90 -6.47
CA HIS A 77 1.09 10.23 -6.86
C HIS A 77 1.24 9.45 -8.17
N ILE A 78 0.34 8.47 -8.39
CA ILE A 78 0.35 7.57 -9.56
C ILE A 78 0.27 8.31 -10.91
N GLN A 79 -0.27 9.51 -10.94
CA GLN A 79 -0.28 10.35 -12.14
C GLN A 79 1.13 10.71 -12.61
N HIS A 80 2.07 10.82 -11.67
CA HIS A 80 3.49 11.14 -11.95
C HIS A 80 4.33 9.87 -12.10
N THR A 81 4.11 8.85 -11.25
CA THR A 81 4.86 7.59 -11.36
C THR A 81 4.42 6.73 -12.54
N ARG A 82 3.20 6.95 -13.05
CA ARG A 82 2.52 6.16 -14.09
C ARG A 82 2.23 4.72 -13.70
N MET A 83 2.41 4.38 -12.42
CA MET A 83 2.17 3.06 -11.87
C MET A 83 0.71 2.97 -11.40
N PHE A 84 -0.24 2.85 -12.33
CA PHE A 84 -1.68 2.86 -12.07
C PHE A 84 -2.30 1.47 -11.94
N ASP A 85 -1.53 0.41 -12.26
CA ASP A 85 -1.91 -0.99 -12.15
C ASP A 85 -0.67 -1.82 -11.78
N ASN A 86 -0.82 -3.12 -11.51
CA ASN A 86 0.30 -3.99 -11.19
C ASN A 86 1.17 -4.27 -12.41
N THR A 87 2.50 -4.28 -12.22
CA THR A 87 3.51 -4.48 -13.28
C THR A 87 3.39 -5.81 -14.00
N ASN A 88 2.72 -6.79 -13.40
CA ASN A 88 2.45 -8.07 -14.01
C ASN A 88 1.41 -8.03 -15.17
N PHE A 89 0.68 -6.93 -15.31
CA PHE A 89 -0.23 -6.78 -16.44
C PHE A 89 0.48 -6.24 -17.70
N PRO A 90 0.04 -6.64 -18.90
CA PRO A 90 0.73 -6.29 -20.14
C PRO A 90 0.65 -4.80 -20.50
N TRP A 91 -0.32 -4.07 -19.96
CA TRP A 91 -0.55 -2.64 -20.23
C TRP A 91 0.21 -1.69 -19.30
N ILE A 92 0.99 -2.20 -18.36
CA ILE A 92 1.85 -1.41 -17.48
C ILE A 92 3.32 -1.71 -17.79
N ASP A 93 4.16 -0.71 -17.71
CA ASP A 93 5.61 -0.86 -17.85
C ASP A 93 6.30 -0.87 -16.48
N SER A 94 7.59 -1.19 -16.43
CA SER A 94 8.42 -0.95 -15.26
C SER A 94 8.43 0.54 -14.93
N MET A 95 8.46 0.88 -13.64
CA MET A 95 8.62 2.28 -13.22
C MET A 95 9.90 2.86 -13.83
N SER A 96 9.82 4.09 -14.37
CA SER A 96 10.99 4.75 -14.93
C SER A 96 12.06 4.96 -13.87
N THR A 97 13.31 4.61 -14.19
CA THR A 97 14.49 4.88 -13.35
C THR A 97 14.86 6.36 -13.29
N GLU A 98 14.22 7.22 -14.08
CA GLU A 98 14.36 8.68 -13.99
C GLU A 98 13.55 9.26 -12.81
N ILE A 99 12.57 8.51 -12.29
CA ILE A 99 11.80 8.89 -11.12
C ILE A 99 12.62 8.57 -9.88
N ARG A 100 13.04 9.60 -9.16
CA ARG A 100 13.84 9.45 -7.94
C ARG A 100 13.05 8.71 -6.85
N THR A 101 13.67 7.71 -6.29
CA THR A 101 13.13 6.95 -5.16
C THR A 101 13.68 7.49 -3.82
N VAL A 102 13.13 6.99 -2.73
CA VAL A 102 13.70 7.16 -1.38
C VAL A 102 15.17 6.70 -1.33
N GLY A 103 15.54 5.66 -2.10
CA GLY A 103 16.93 5.20 -2.20
C GLY A 103 17.86 6.30 -2.73
N ASP A 104 17.46 6.93 -3.84
CA ASP A 104 18.23 8.05 -4.43
C ASP A 104 18.29 9.26 -3.50
N MET A 105 17.15 9.65 -2.93
CA MET A 105 17.04 10.78 -2.00
C MET A 105 17.94 10.61 -0.77
N LEU A 106 17.96 9.41 -0.19
CA LEU A 106 18.78 9.11 0.98
C LEU A 106 20.26 8.98 0.62
N ARG A 107 20.62 8.46 -0.56
CA ARG A 107 21.99 8.50 -1.07
C ARG A 107 22.49 9.93 -1.20
N GLU A 108 21.66 10.83 -1.70
CA GLU A 108 21.95 12.28 -1.81
C GLU A 108 22.15 12.93 -0.44
N ALA A 109 21.46 12.45 0.59
CA ALA A 109 21.64 12.81 1.99
C ALA A 109 22.85 12.13 2.66
N GLY A 110 23.62 11.31 1.94
CA GLY A 110 24.83 10.67 2.42
C GLY A 110 24.68 9.27 3.00
N TYR A 111 23.51 8.64 2.86
CA TYR A 111 23.26 7.28 3.37
C TYR A 111 23.76 6.18 2.42
N TYR A 112 24.08 5.03 2.97
CA TYR A 112 24.12 3.77 2.24
C TYR A 112 22.72 3.16 2.26
N THR A 113 22.19 2.76 1.10
CA THR A 113 20.81 2.30 0.96
C THR A 113 20.76 0.84 0.50
N ALA A 114 20.05 -0.02 1.24
CA ALA A 114 19.92 -1.44 0.95
C ALA A 114 18.45 -1.90 0.97
N TYR A 115 18.15 -2.96 0.24
CA TYR A 115 16.77 -3.45 0.08
C TYR A 115 16.70 -4.98 0.16
N LYS A 116 15.70 -5.50 0.90
CA LYS A 116 15.37 -6.92 0.99
C LYS A 116 13.87 -7.14 0.80
N GLY A 117 13.52 -8.15 0.00
CA GLY A 117 12.14 -8.59 -0.17
C GLY A 117 11.42 -8.01 -1.39
N LYS A 118 10.09 -7.93 -1.30
CA LYS A 118 9.18 -7.57 -2.40
C LYS A 118 9.38 -6.13 -2.89
N TRP A 119 9.65 -5.95 -4.20
CA TRP A 119 9.78 -4.64 -4.85
C TRP A 119 8.51 -4.25 -5.63
N HIS A 120 8.10 -5.03 -6.61
CA HIS A 120 6.89 -4.89 -7.42
C HIS A 120 6.75 -3.58 -8.20
N LEU A 121 7.85 -3.00 -8.65
CA LEU A 121 7.86 -1.79 -9.50
C LEU A 121 8.63 -1.98 -10.79
N THR A 122 9.16 -3.19 -11.06
CA THR A 122 9.82 -3.56 -12.32
C THR A 122 9.42 -4.95 -12.76
N LYS A 123 9.19 -5.12 -14.06
CA LYS A 123 8.89 -6.42 -14.68
C LYS A 123 10.08 -7.37 -14.68
N GLU A 124 11.30 -6.89 -14.44
CA GLU A 124 12.51 -7.71 -14.48
C GLU A 124 12.51 -8.81 -13.41
N PHE A 125 11.77 -8.62 -12.30
CA PHE A 125 11.65 -9.60 -11.24
C PHE A 125 10.43 -10.52 -11.36
N GLU A 126 9.52 -10.25 -12.29
CA GLU A 126 8.22 -10.93 -12.37
C GLU A 126 8.18 -12.08 -13.37
N THR A 127 9.11 -12.12 -14.31
CA THR A 127 9.12 -13.14 -15.37
C THR A 127 10.34 -14.04 -15.27
N VAL A 128 10.11 -15.31 -14.96
CA VAL A 128 11.12 -16.38 -14.95
C VAL A 128 11.76 -16.60 -16.34
N ASN A 129 11.17 -16.06 -17.39
CA ASN A 129 11.54 -16.32 -18.79
C ASN A 129 12.40 -15.22 -19.44
N LYS A 130 12.70 -14.13 -18.77
CA LYS A 130 13.68 -13.19 -19.30
C LYS A 130 15.08 -13.69 -19.03
N LEU A 131 15.81 -13.96 -20.10
CA LEU A 131 17.22 -14.42 -20.15
C LEU A 131 18.22 -13.34 -19.66
N GLY A 132 17.84 -12.50 -18.71
CA GLY A 132 18.77 -11.66 -18.01
C GLY A 132 19.71 -12.52 -17.16
N SER A 133 21.01 -12.23 -17.18
CA SER A 133 21.95 -12.86 -16.25
C SER A 133 21.40 -12.70 -14.84
N PRO A 134 21.28 -13.77 -14.03
CA PRO A 134 20.88 -13.66 -12.63
C PRO A 134 21.70 -12.62 -11.86
N THR A 135 22.99 -12.50 -12.18
CA THR A 135 23.90 -11.51 -11.61
C THR A 135 23.41 -10.07 -11.88
N ARG A 136 22.97 -9.77 -13.11
CA ARG A 136 22.45 -8.45 -13.45
C ARG A 136 21.17 -8.13 -12.68
N ILE A 137 20.23 -9.07 -12.61
CA ILE A 137 18.96 -8.89 -11.89
C ILE A 137 19.23 -8.58 -10.42
N PHE A 138 20.08 -9.35 -9.75
CA PHE A 138 20.33 -9.19 -8.33
C PHE A 138 21.31 -8.07 -7.95
N THR A 139 22.17 -7.61 -8.86
CA THR A 139 23.21 -6.63 -8.54
C THR A 139 23.07 -5.28 -9.24
N GLN A 140 22.34 -5.18 -10.33
CA GLN A 140 22.29 -3.95 -11.14
C GLN A 140 20.89 -3.33 -11.22
N GLU A 141 19.85 -4.14 -11.24
CA GLU A 141 18.48 -3.63 -11.44
C GLU A 141 18.08 -2.67 -10.33
N MET A 142 18.27 -3.06 -9.07
CA MET A 142 17.89 -2.21 -7.92
C MET A 142 18.84 -1.03 -7.70
N GLU A 143 20.08 -1.10 -8.19
CA GLU A 143 20.99 0.07 -8.17
C GLU A 143 20.44 1.24 -8.98
N ALA A 144 19.75 0.95 -10.10
CA ALA A 144 19.08 1.97 -10.91
C ALA A 144 17.91 2.66 -10.19
N TYR A 145 17.36 2.03 -9.15
CA TYR A 145 16.36 2.59 -8.25
C TYR A 145 16.93 3.06 -6.91
N GLY A 146 18.24 3.25 -6.82
CA GLY A 146 18.90 3.80 -5.65
C GLY A 146 19.11 2.80 -4.50
N PHE A 147 19.06 1.49 -4.70
CA PHE A 147 19.24 0.50 -3.64
C PHE A 147 20.33 -0.53 -3.97
N SER A 148 21.26 -0.71 -3.03
CA SER A 148 22.30 -1.73 -3.07
C SER A 148 21.88 -2.99 -2.33
N ASP A 149 22.72 -4.03 -2.44
CA ASP A 149 22.60 -5.28 -1.69
C ASP A 149 21.19 -5.91 -1.79
N TYR A 150 20.54 -5.79 -2.96
CA TYR A 150 19.21 -6.34 -3.15
C TYR A 150 19.19 -7.86 -2.95
N PHE A 151 18.20 -8.31 -2.21
CA PHE A 151 17.75 -9.69 -2.21
C PHE A 151 16.23 -9.72 -2.09
N GLY A 152 15.57 -10.32 -3.05
CA GLY A 152 14.13 -10.53 -3.07
C GLY A 152 13.81 -11.72 -3.95
N ILE A 153 12.72 -12.38 -3.62
CA ILE A 153 12.06 -13.31 -4.50
C ILE A 153 11.04 -12.47 -5.21
N GLY A 154 11.17 -12.34 -6.52
CA GLY A 154 10.30 -11.48 -7.31
C GLY A 154 8.82 -11.79 -7.06
N ASP A 155 7.95 -10.83 -7.37
CA ASP A 155 6.51 -11.03 -7.33
C ASP A 155 6.09 -12.04 -8.40
N ILE A 156 6.21 -13.31 -8.07
CA ILE A 156 5.67 -14.36 -8.91
C ILE A 156 4.15 -14.28 -8.73
N ILE A 157 3.49 -13.75 -9.77
CA ILE A 157 2.03 -13.68 -9.85
C ILE A 157 1.46 -15.04 -9.51
N ALA A 158 0.41 -15.05 -8.71
CA ALA A 158 -0.27 -16.25 -8.30
C ALA A 158 0.61 -17.25 -7.55
N HIS A 159 1.66 -16.76 -6.88
CA HIS A 159 2.43 -17.56 -5.95
C HIS A 159 1.66 -17.67 -4.64
N THR A 160 0.80 -18.67 -4.55
CA THR A 160 0.08 -18.98 -3.32
C THR A 160 1.07 -19.25 -2.18
N GLN A 161 0.80 -18.75 -0.98
CA GLN A 161 1.69 -18.89 0.18
C GLN A 161 3.06 -18.25 -0.01
N GLY A 162 3.15 -17.17 -0.81
CA GLY A 162 4.42 -16.46 -1.05
C GLY A 162 5.03 -15.88 0.21
N GLY A 163 4.22 -15.34 1.12
CA GLY A 163 4.67 -14.86 2.42
C GLY A 163 5.15 -15.98 3.32
N TYR A 164 4.35 -17.03 3.50
CA TYR A 164 4.74 -18.20 4.28
C TYR A 164 6.07 -18.82 3.83
N LEU A 165 6.27 -18.95 2.51
CA LEU A 165 7.47 -19.60 1.95
C LEU A 165 8.70 -18.69 1.99
N HIS A 166 8.55 -17.37 1.91
CA HIS A 166 9.67 -16.50 1.60
C HIS A 166 9.99 -15.46 2.68
N ASP A 167 9.04 -15.05 3.51
CA ASP A 167 9.27 -13.99 4.51
C ASP A 167 10.33 -14.35 5.53
N GLY A 168 10.42 -15.63 5.92
CA GLY A 168 11.47 -16.12 6.79
C GLY A 168 12.88 -15.97 6.18
N VAL A 169 13.01 -16.17 4.86
CA VAL A 169 14.27 -15.96 4.12
C VAL A 169 14.57 -14.47 4.02
N ILE A 170 13.57 -13.64 3.71
CA ILE A 170 13.72 -12.18 3.63
C ILE A 170 14.19 -11.61 4.98
N ALA A 171 13.55 -12.02 6.07
CA ALA A 171 13.92 -11.60 7.42
C ALA A 171 15.35 -12.06 7.79
N ALA A 172 15.73 -13.31 7.47
CA ALA A 172 17.08 -13.82 7.70
C ALA A 172 18.14 -13.06 6.89
N MET A 173 17.85 -12.68 5.64
CA MET A 173 18.75 -11.85 4.83
C MET A 173 18.89 -10.44 5.39
N GLY A 174 17.80 -9.84 5.89
CA GLY A 174 17.83 -8.56 6.61
C GLY A 174 18.71 -8.65 7.87
N GLY A 175 18.52 -9.67 8.69
CA GLY A 175 19.31 -9.93 9.88
C GLY A 175 20.79 -10.16 9.58
N SER A 176 21.11 -10.97 8.56
CA SER A 176 22.48 -11.19 8.11
C SER A 176 23.15 -9.88 7.67
N TRP A 177 22.42 -9.03 6.94
CA TRP A 177 22.92 -7.72 6.52
C TRP A 177 23.19 -6.81 7.73
N LEU A 178 22.30 -6.79 8.73
CA LEU A 178 22.49 -6.02 9.97
C LEU A 178 23.74 -6.46 10.74
N ARG A 179 23.95 -7.77 10.92
CA ARG A 179 25.13 -8.33 11.61
C ARG A 179 26.45 -8.06 10.90
N GLY A 180 26.46 -8.04 9.58
CA GLY A 180 27.63 -7.81 8.76
C GLY A 180 27.76 -6.34 8.33
N LYS A 181 27.19 -6.02 7.19
CA LYS A 181 27.31 -4.71 6.53
C LYS A 181 26.79 -3.54 7.35
N GLY A 182 25.65 -3.71 8.02
CA GLY A 182 25.06 -2.67 8.88
C GLY A 182 26.00 -2.27 10.03
N ARG A 183 26.61 -3.24 10.71
CA ARG A 183 27.61 -2.98 11.77
C ARG A 183 28.89 -2.36 11.21
N GLU A 184 29.38 -2.85 10.06
CA GLU A 184 30.57 -2.29 9.40
C GLU A 184 30.38 -0.80 9.08
N LEU A 185 29.27 -0.45 8.43
CA LEU A 185 28.93 0.92 8.08
C LEU A 185 28.80 1.81 9.33
N ALA A 186 28.10 1.33 10.36
CA ALA A 186 27.93 2.04 11.61
C ALA A 186 29.29 2.29 12.32
N ALA A 187 30.20 1.32 12.31
CA ALA A 187 31.54 1.46 12.85
C ALA A 187 32.39 2.49 12.08
N GLN A 188 32.14 2.67 10.78
CA GLN A 188 32.76 3.70 9.93
C GLN A 188 32.08 5.06 10.06
N GLY A 189 31.05 5.22 10.88
CA GLY A 189 30.25 6.46 10.98
C GLY A 189 29.39 6.74 9.74
N LYS A 190 29.20 5.75 8.87
CA LYS A 190 28.37 5.86 7.67
C LYS A 190 26.94 5.45 8.00
N PRO A 191 25.95 6.38 7.97
CA PRO A 191 24.55 6.01 8.20
C PRO A 191 24.01 5.18 7.05
N TRP A 192 23.04 4.32 7.37
CA TRP A 192 22.41 3.45 6.40
C TRP A 192 20.89 3.45 6.50
N PHE A 193 20.26 3.13 5.39
CA PHE A 193 18.86 2.80 5.25
C PHE A 193 18.75 1.33 4.80
N LEU A 194 17.99 0.54 5.53
CA LEU A 194 17.65 -0.83 5.14
C LEU A 194 16.13 -0.96 5.04
N ALA A 195 15.62 -1.24 3.85
CA ALA A 195 14.25 -1.65 3.63
C ALA A 195 14.13 -3.18 3.71
N VAL A 196 13.20 -3.69 4.54
CA VAL A 196 12.82 -5.09 4.61
C VAL A 196 11.33 -5.19 4.32
N ASN A 197 10.99 -5.76 3.17
CA ASN A 197 9.64 -5.79 2.62
C ASN A 197 9.13 -7.23 2.60
N LEU A 198 8.25 -7.54 3.54
CA LEU A 198 7.62 -8.84 3.66
C LEU A 198 6.47 -8.97 2.66
N VAL A 199 6.06 -10.21 2.37
CA VAL A 199 4.91 -10.51 1.52
C VAL A 199 3.65 -10.65 2.35
N ASN A 200 3.69 -11.34 3.52
CA ASN A 200 2.52 -11.48 4.37
C ASN A 200 2.05 -10.13 4.97
N PRO A 201 0.71 -10.00 5.16
CA PRO A 201 -0.38 -11.00 5.05
C PRO A 201 -0.98 -11.22 3.65
N HIS A 202 -0.31 -10.84 2.55
CA HIS A 202 -0.80 -10.96 1.17
C HIS A 202 -1.26 -12.39 0.78
N ASP A 203 -0.78 -13.44 1.44
CA ASP A 203 -1.19 -14.82 1.16
C ASP A 203 -2.70 -15.03 1.25
N ILE A 204 -3.39 -14.19 2.04
CA ILE A 204 -4.86 -14.18 2.13
C ILE A 204 -5.54 -13.96 0.78
N MET A 205 -4.90 -13.32 -0.18
CA MET A 205 -5.46 -13.06 -1.50
C MET A 205 -5.77 -14.36 -2.24
N PHE A 206 -4.96 -15.39 -2.03
CA PHE A 206 -5.06 -16.69 -2.70
C PHE A 206 -5.52 -17.81 -1.76
N TYR A 207 -6.26 -17.46 -0.72
CA TYR A 207 -6.74 -18.44 0.26
C TYR A 207 -7.94 -19.23 -0.24
N ASP A 208 -7.86 -20.59 -0.13
CA ASP A 208 -8.95 -21.50 -0.42
C ASP A 208 -9.87 -21.64 0.79
N THR A 209 -11.06 -21.08 0.69
CA THR A 209 -12.08 -21.15 1.76
C THR A 209 -12.87 -22.46 1.78
N ASP A 210 -12.61 -23.39 0.88
CA ASP A 210 -13.32 -24.66 0.82
C ASP A 210 -13.08 -25.52 2.07
N ALA A 211 -14.11 -26.17 2.55
CA ALA A 211 -13.99 -27.14 3.64
C ALA A 211 -13.17 -28.36 3.19
N PRO A 212 -12.51 -29.08 4.11
CA PRO A 212 -11.81 -30.32 3.77
C PRO A 212 -12.70 -31.28 2.99
N GLY A 213 -12.19 -31.79 1.85
CA GLY A 213 -12.92 -32.71 0.98
C GLY A 213 -13.91 -32.06 0.01
N THR A 214 -14.03 -30.71 0.01
CA THR A 214 -14.84 -29.99 -0.98
C THR A 214 -13.95 -29.22 -1.94
N VAL A 215 -14.43 -28.99 -3.17
CA VAL A 215 -13.76 -28.18 -4.20
C VAL A 215 -14.84 -27.36 -4.91
N VAL A 216 -15.07 -26.15 -4.45
CA VAL A 216 -16.07 -25.21 -5.00
C VAL A 216 -15.39 -23.94 -5.52
N GLN A 217 -14.64 -23.24 -4.66
CA GLN A 217 -13.90 -22.03 -5.01
C GLN A 217 -12.76 -22.36 -5.98
N ALA A 218 -11.92 -23.32 -5.65
CA ALA A 218 -10.70 -23.66 -6.39
C ALA A 218 -10.92 -24.14 -7.83
N GLN A 219 -12.14 -24.54 -8.21
CA GLN A 219 -12.45 -24.97 -9.58
C GLN A 219 -12.70 -23.82 -10.56
N ARG A 220 -12.87 -22.57 -10.10
CA ARG A 220 -13.47 -21.51 -10.90
C ARG A 220 -12.53 -20.34 -11.23
N GLY A 221 -11.37 -20.27 -10.57
CA GLY A 221 -10.43 -19.18 -10.77
C GLY A 221 -9.39 -19.47 -11.86
N LEU A 222 -8.74 -18.40 -12.36
CA LEU A 222 -7.57 -18.49 -13.24
C LEU A 222 -6.30 -18.87 -12.49
N THR A 223 -6.23 -18.56 -11.20
CA THR A 223 -5.05 -18.76 -10.36
C THR A 223 -5.30 -19.86 -9.34
N HIS A 224 -4.23 -20.53 -8.93
CA HIS A 224 -4.32 -21.50 -7.86
C HIS A 224 -4.58 -20.81 -6.53
N VAL A 225 -5.39 -21.43 -5.68
CA VAL A 225 -5.60 -21.05 -4.28
C VAL A 225 -5.09 -22.17 -3.37
N ALA A 226 -4.67 -21.82 -2.16
CA ALA A 226 -4.16 -22.79 -1.20
C ALA A 226 -4.85 -22.63 0.15
N ARG A 227 -4.93 -23.73 0.90
CA ARG A 227 -5.37 -23.76 2.31
C ARG A 227 -4.25 -23.35 3.23
N ASP A 228 -4.54 -23.35 4.55
CA ASP A 228 -3.53 -23.08 5.56
C ASP A 228 -2.29 -23.96 5.38
N PRO A 229 -1.09 -23.38 5.53
CA PRO A 229 0.14 -24.16 5.62
C PRO A 229 0.10 -25.17 6.79
N VAL A 230 0.82 -26.28 6.63
CA VAL A 230 1.01 -27.25 7.72
C VAL A 230 2.08 -26.71 8.69
N ASP A 231 1.68 -25.74 9.49
CA ASP A 231 2.52 -25.06 10.48
C ASP A 231 1.69 -24.81 11.76
N PRO A 232 2.23 -25.02 12.97
CA PRO A 232 1.50 -24.78 14.22
C PRO A 232 0.99 -23.35 14.37
N LEU A 233 1.63 -22.35 13.77
CA LEU A 233 1.17 -20.96 13.77
C LEU A 233 -0.18 -20.84 13.07
N TYR A 234 -0.33 -21.48 11.90
CA TYR A 234 -1.55 -21.46 11.10
C TYR A 234 -2.65 -22.40 11.62
N ALA A 235 -2.30 -23.34 12.49
CA ALA A 235 -3.28 -24.20 13.17
C ALA A 235 -4.09 -23.47 14.25
N ALA A 236 -3.69 -22.26 14.64
CA ALA A 236 -4.40 -21.46 15.64
C ALA A 236 -5.79 -21.06 15.13
N GLN A 237 -6.79 -21.18 15.99
CA GLN A 237 -8.18 -20.78 15.73
C GLN A 237 -8.54 -19.64 16.68
N TRP A 238 -9.22 -18.62 16.14
CA TRP A 238 -9.55 -17.41 16.87
C TRP A 238 -11.07 -17.26 17.00
N GLU A 239 -11.52 -16.87 18.18
CA GLU A 239 -12.92 -16.51 18.42
C GLU A 239 -13.13 -15.02 18.09
N PHE A 240 -13.94 -14.72 17.09
CA PHE A 240 -14.27 -13.39 16.63
C PHE A 240 -15.65 -13.32 16.01
N ASN A 241 -16.20 -12.11 15.93
CA ASN A 241 -17.37 -11.82 15.11
C ASN A 241 -16.92 -11.34 13.72
N LEU A 242 -17.65 -11.72 12.67
CA LEU A 242 -17.46 -11.11 11.37
C LEU A 242 -17.70 -9.59 11.46
N PRO A 243 -17.09 -8.77 10.58
CA PRO A 243 -17.34 -7.33 10.57
C PRO A 243 -18.85 -7.03 10.53
N ALA A 244 -19.32 -6.06 11.32
CA ALA A 244 -20.74 -5.69 11.33
C ALA A 244 -21.25 -5.18 9.96
N SER A 245 -20.34 -4.74 9.10
CA SER A 245 -20.62 -4.39 7.70
C SER A 245 -20.70 -5.59 6.75
N HIS A 246 -20.44 -6.82 7.24
CA HIS A 246 -20.40 -8.02 6.40
C HIS A 246 -21.70 -8.27 5.63
N ASP A 247 -22.84 -8.03 6.28
CA ASP A 247 -24.14 -8.30 5.69
C ASP A 247 -24.68 -7.18 4.79
N GLN A 248 -23.89 -6.13 4.51
CA GLN A 248 -24.32 -5.05 3.63
C GLN A 248 -24.43 -5.53 2.18
N PRO A 249 -25.63 -5.50 1.55
CA PRO A 249 -25.80 -6.00 0.19
C PRO A 249 -24.94 -5.23 -0.82
N LEU A 250 -24.42 -5.92 -1.84
CA LEU A 250 -23.65 -5.31 -2.92
C LEU A 250 -24.48 -4.33 -3.79
N ASP A 251 -25.77 -4.54 -3.82
CA ASP A 251 -26.75 -3.69 -4.52
C ASP A 251 -27.48 -2.71 -3.58
N ALA A 252 -26.95 -2.48 -2.38
CA ALA A 252 -27.52 -1.52 -1.46
C ALA A 252 -27.61 -0.13 -2.11
N PRO A 253 -28.69 0.62 -1.88
CA PRO A 253 -28.88 1.93 -2.46
C PRO A 253 -27.70 2.88 -2.17
N GLY A 254 -27.22 3.57 -3.22
CA GLY A 254 -26.09 4.50 -3.10
C GLY A 254 -24.71 3.84 -3.10
N ARG A 255 -24.63 2.53 -3.26
CA ARG A 255 -23.38 1.82 -3.40
C ARG A 255 -22.86 1.90 -4.85
N PRO A 256 -21.57 2.28 -5.10
CA PRO A 256 -21.01 2.34 -6.44
C PRO A 256 -21.02 0.99 -7.16
N SER A 257 -21.30 1.00 -8.46
CA SER A 257 -21.24 -0.22 -9.30
C SER A 257 -19.85 -0.84 -9.35
N ALA A 258 -18.81 -0.03 -9.15
CA ALA A 258 -17.41 -0.46 -9.08
C ALA A 258 -17.16 -1.56 -8.06
N HIS A 259 -17.88 -1.58 -6.94
CA HIS A 259 -17.73 -2.60 -5.89
C HIS A 259 -18.10 -3.99 -6.38
N ARG A 260 -19.19 -4.09 -7.16
CA ARG A 260 -19.60 -5.36 -7.79
C ARG A 260 -18.59 -5.80 -8.86
N ASP A 261 -18.15 -4.88 -9.72
CA ASP A 261 -17.19 -5.20 -10.77
C ASP A 261 -15.83 -5.62 -10.20
N PHE A 262 -15.38 -4.96 -9.13
CA PHE A 262 -14.19 -5.36 -8.38
C PHE A 262 -14.32 -6.78 -7.82
N LEU A 263 -15.41 -7.09 -7.10
CA LEU A 263 -15.63 -8.42 -6.54
C LEU A 263 -15.66 -9.48 -7.62
N LEU A 264 -16.46 -9.29 -8.68
CA LEU A 264 -16.53 -10.23 -9.79
C LEU A 264 -15.18 -10.44 -10.49
N SER A 265 -14.39 -9.37 -10.64
CA SER A 265 -13.06 -9.47 -11.25
C SER A 265 -12.13 -10.31 -10.39
N HIS A 266 -12.17 -10.11 -9.07
CA HIS A 266 -11.38 -10.88 -8.14
C HIS A 266 -11.84 -12.36 -8.11
N ASP A 267 -13.15 -12.60 -8.10
CA ASP A 267 -13.74 -13.94 -8.18
C ASP A 267 -13.34 -14.69 -9.46
N ALA A 268 -13.22 -13.98 -10.57
CA ALA A 268 -12.74 -14.57 -11.82
C ALA A 268 -11.28 -15.03 -11.72
N MET A 269 -10.48 -14.37 -10.89
CA MET A 269 -9.06 -14.73 -10.68
C MET A 269 -8.87 -15.87 -9.69
N VAL A 270 -9.52 -15.82 -8.52
CA VAL A 270 -9.26 -16.75 -7.40
C VAL A 270 -10.42 -17.72 -7.10
N GLY A 271 -11.50 -17.64 -7.88
CA GLY A 271 -12.74 -18.35 -7.62
C GLY A 271 -13.66 -17.61 -6.64
N ALA A 272 -14.95 -17.61 -6.95
CA ALA A 272 -15.96 -16.97 -6.10
C ALA A 272 -16.05 -17.63 -4.74
N ILE A 273 -16.05 -16.83 -3.69
CA ILE A 273 -16.31 -17.29 -2.32
C ILE A 273 -17.82 -17.26 -2.09
N PRO A 274 -18.49 -18.42 -1.95
CA PRO A 274 -19.90 -18.44 -1.55
C PRO A 274 -20.12 -17.68 -0.25
N ASN A 275 -21.18 -16.86 -0.18
CA ASN A 275 -21.48 -16.08 1.03
C ASN A 275 -22.03 -16.99 2.15
N GLU A 276 -21.15 -17.80 2.71
CA GLU A 276 -21.41 -18.75 3.79
C GLU A 276 -20.51 -18.37 4.98
N GLU A 277 -21.11 -18.11 6.15
CA GLU A 277 -20.37 -17.70 7.36
C GLU A 277 -19.13 -18.57 7.67
N PRO A 278 -19.18 -19.94 7.58
CA PRO A 278 -18.00 -20.75 7.84
C PRO A 278 -16.82 -20.48 6.91
N ARG A 279 -17.06 -20.02 5.68
CA ARG A 279 -16.00 -19.65 4.71
C ARG A 279 -15.32 -18.35 5.11
N TRP A 280 -16.12 -17.35 5.48
CA TRP A 280 -15.61 -16.06 5.95
C TRP A 280 -14.85 -16.21 7.27
N ARG A 281 -15.29 -17.08 8.18
CA ARG A 281 -14.55 -17.40 9.39
C ARG A 281 -13.19 -18.05 9.09
N ARG A 282 -13.12 -19.02 8.17
CA ARG A 282 -11.84 -19.60 7.74
C ARG A 282 -10.91 -18.55 7.13
N ARG A 283 -11.45 -17.69 6.24
CA ARG A 283 -10.68 -16.63 5.59
C ARG A 283 -10.11 -15.64 6.62
N HIS A 284 -10.95 -15.11 7.48
CA HIS A 284 -10.53 -14.16 8.51
C HIS A 284 -9.51 -14.80 9.47
N ASN A 285 -9.72 -16.05 9.86
CA ASN A 285 -8.77 -16.78 10.71
C ASN A 285 -7.39 -16.92 10.02
N ASN A 286 -7.37 -17.27 8.73
CA ASN A 286 -6.13 -17.34 7.97
C ASN A 286 -5.46 -15.94 7.88
N TYR A 287 -6.21 -14.87 7.64
CA TYR A 287 -5.68 -13.51 7.62
C TYR A 287 -4.98 -13.14 8.93
N LEU A 288 -5.61 -13.43 10.07
CA LEU A 288 -5.01 -13.23 11.38
C LEU A 288 -3.72 -14.05 11.57
N ASN A 289 -3.66 -15.26 11.04
CA ASN A 289 -2.46 -16.09 11.12
C ASN A 289 -1.36 -15.61 10.15
N CYS A 290 -1.69 -15.10 8.96
CA CYS A 290 -0.75 -14.43 8.07
C CYS A 290 -0.13 -13.18 8.72
N LEU A 291 -0.92 -12.40 9.46
CA LEU A 291 -0.43 -11.26 10.25
C LEU A 291 0.56 -11.69 11.34
N ARG A 292 0.26 -12.79 12.05
CA ARG A 292 1.16 -13.35 13.06
C ARG A 292 2.46 -13.87 12.45
N ASP A 293 2.40 -14.39 11.24
CA ASP A 293 3.59 -14.83 10.51
C ASP A 293 4.47 -13.63 10.11
N ALA A 294 3.87 -12.56 9.56
CA ALA A 294 4.58 -11.31 9.32
C ALA A 294 5.21 -10.75 10.60
N ASP A 295 4.45 -10.71 11.70
CA ASP A 295 4.95 -10.23 13.01
C ASP A 295 6.13 -11.06 13.53
N ARG A 296 6.10 -12.40 13.39
CA ARG A 296 7.20 -13.31 13.72
C ARG A 296 8.47 -12.96 12.94
N ASN A 297 8.33 -12.65 11.66
CA ASN A 297 9.44 -12.28 10.80
C ASN A 297 9.97 -10.87 11.11
N ILE A 298 9.10 -9.91 11.45
CA ILE A 298 9.50 -8.60 11.98
C ILE A 298 10.27 -8.77 13.28
N ALA A 299 9.78 -9.62 14.22
CA ALA A 299 10.47 -9.90 15.48
C ALA A 299 11.89 -10.42 15.24
N THR A 300 12.09 -11.28 14.23
CA THR A 300 13.42 -11.78 13.85
C THR A 300 14.35 -10.64 13.44
N VAL A 301 13.88 -9.71 12.59
CA VAL A 301 14.71 -8.57 12.15
C VAL A 301 15.03 -7.64 13.33
N LEU A 302 14.06 -7.38 14.21
CA LEU A 302 14.27 -6.53 15.40
C LEU A 302 15.25 -7.16 16.40
N ALA A 303 15.19 -8.49 16.61
CA ALA A 303 16.14 -9.21 17.45
C ALA A 303 17.56 -9.13 16.88
N GLU A 304 17.72 -9.21 15.57
CA GLU A 304 19.02 -9.06 14.91
C GLU A 304 19.56 -7.62 14.97
N LEU A 305 18.70 -6.61 14.91
CA LEU A 305 19.08 -5.21 15.15
C LEU A 305 19.62 -5.02 16.57
N ASP A 306 18.92 -5.63 17.55
CA ASP A 306 19.31 -5.56 18.96
C ASP A 306 20.62 -6.32 19.22
N ALA A 307 20.76 -7.54 18.74
CA ALA A 307 21.98 -8.35 18.84
C ALA A 307 23.19 -7.68 18.16
N ALA A 308 22.95 -6.88 17.10
CA ALA A 308 24.00 -6.08 16.46
C ALA A 308 24.42 -4.86 17.29
N GLY A 309 23.71 -4.52 18.37
CA GLY A 309 23.95 -3.33 19.21
C GLY A 309 23.61 -2.01 18.50
N LEU A 310 22.65 -2.04 17.56
CA LEU A 310 22.31 -0.89 16.73
C LEU A 310 20.97 -0.24 17.09
N THR A 311 20.22 -0.81 18.03
CA THR A 311 18.86 -0.38 18.39
C THR A 311 18.78 1.09 18.78
N ASP A 312 19.67 1.59 19.63
CA ASP A 312 19.69 2.97 20.13
C ASP A 312 20.23 3.98 19.08
N ARG A 313 20.65 3.49 17.95
CA ARG A 313 21.19 4.27 16.82
C ARG A 313 20.37 4.12 15.55
N THR A 314 19.16 3.55 15.65
CA THR A 314 18.33 3.26 14.49
C THR A 314 16.91 3.73 14.72
N ILE A 315 16.40 4.53 13.78
CA ILE A 315 14.97 4.84 13.64
C ILE A 315 14.33 3.63 12.97
N VAL A 316 13.27 3.10 13.56
CA VAL A 316 12.49 2.00 12.96
C VAL A 316 11.14 2.53 12.52
N VAL A 317 10.83 2.35 11.25
CA VAL A 317 9.53 2.69 10.66
C VAL A 317 8.85 1.40 10.21
N LEU A 318 7.64 1.14 10.67
CA LEU A 318 6.78 0.04 10.22
C LEU A 318 5.53 0.61 9.57
N THR A 319 5.22 0.15 8.37
CA THR A 319 3.96 0.45 7.68
C THR A 319 3.55 -0.71 6.76
N ALA A 320 2.39 -0.58 6.10
CA ALA A 320 1.94 -1.52 5.06
C ALA A 320 1.65 -0.76 3.77
N ASP A 321 1.68 -1.44 2.63
CA ASP A 321 1.38 -0.80 1.35
C ASP A 321 -0.13 -0.53 1.16
N HIS A 322 -1.01 -1.43 1.59
CA HIS A 322 -2.47 -1.27 1.66
C HIS A 322 -3.07 -2.31 2.61
N GLY A 323 -4.36 -2.18 2.92
CA GLY A 323 -5.09 -3.16 3.72
C GLY A 323 -5.81 -4.23 2.90
N ASP A 324 -6.74 -4.93 3.55
CA ASP A 324 -7.65 -5.95 2.98
C ASP A 324 -9.07 -5.73 3.50
N MET A 325 -10.06 -5.90 2.65
CA MET A 325 -11.48 -5.77 3.02
C MET A 325 -11.95 -6.89 3.96
N ASP A 326 -11.38 -8.08 3.83
CA ASP A 326 -11.54 -9.25 4.70
C ASP A 326 -12.97 -9.50 5.20
N GLY A 327 -13.92 -9.46 4.29
CA GLY A 327 -15.34 -9.68 4.54
C GLY A 327 -16.13 -8.42 4.89
N ALA A 328 -15.50 -7.28 5.16
CA ALA A 328 -16.22 -6.02 5.33
C ALA A 328 -16.96 -5.67 4.04
N HIS A 329 -18.23 -5.24 4.18
CA HIS A 329 -19.11 -4.88 3.06
C HIS A 329 -19.30 -5.98 2.01
N GLN A 330 -19.22 -7.27 2.40
CA GLN A 330 -19.19 -8.43 1.49
C GLN A 330 -18.06 -8.42 0.48
N LEU A 331 -16.98 -7.68 0.76
CA LEU A 331 -15.81 -7.59 -0.10
C LEU A 331 -14.60 -8.30 0.52
N HIS A 332 -13.67 -8.68 -0.30
CA HIS A 332 -12.39 -9.24 0.12
C HIS A 332 -11.26 -8.73 -0.79
N ALA A 333 -10.01 -8.87 -0.35
CA ALA A 333 -8.86 -8.31 -1.02
C ALA A 333 -8.90 -6.76 -1.12
N LYS A 334 -8.48 -6.17 -2.22
CA LYS A 334 -8.27 -4.73 -2.43
C LYS A 334 -8.64 -4.33 -3.85
N GLY A 335 -9.21 -3.13 -4.03
CA GLY A 335 -9.65 -2.67 -5.34
C GLY A 335 -10.28 -1.28 -5.35
N ALA A 336 -11.30 -1.09 -6.18
CA ALA A 336 -12.00 0.17 -6.37
C ALA A 336 -12.97 0.47 -5.21
N VAL A 337 -12.43 0.72 -4.01
CA VAL A 337 -13.22 0.98 -2.80
C VAL A 337 -12.67 2.15 -1.99
N SER A 338 -13.56 2.86 -1.28
CA SER A 338 -13.20 3.98 -0.41
C SER A 338 -12.99 3.58 1.06
N TYR A 339 -13.33 2.37 1.45
CA TYR A 339 -13.43 1.92 2.83
C TYR A 339 -12.10 1.87 3.58
N ARG A 340 -12.18 2.07 4.89
CA ARG A 340 -11.02 2.16 5.78
C ARG A 340 -10.21 0.85 5.85
N GLU A 341 -10.85 -0.30 5.70
CA GLU A 341 -10.18 -1.61 5.77
C GLU A 341 -9.06 -1.73 4.73
N GLN A 342 -9.23 -1.12 3.57
CA GLN A 342 -8.19 -1.02 2.56
C GLN A 342 -7.29 0.19 2.77
N ASN A 343 -7.86 1.35 3.14
CA ASN A 343 -7.20 2.65 3.00
C ASN A 343 -6.50 3.12 4.28
N ASN A 344 -6.78 2.53 5.45
CA ASN A 344 -6.10 2.83 6.72
C ASN A 344 -5.13 1.70 7.08
N VAL A 345 -3.85 2.01 7.07
CA VAL A 345 -2.77 1.05 7.33
C VAL A 345 -1.97 1.47 8.57
N PRO A 346 -1.24 0.53 9.22
CA PRO A 346 -0.37 0.91 10.32
C PRO A 346 0.73 1.87 9.86
N LEU A 347 1.07 2.83 10.72
CA LEU A 347 2.33 3.57 10.66
C LEU A 347 2.85 3.73 12.08
N ILE A 348 4.00 3.12 12.36
CA ILE A 348 4.68 3.21 13.65
C ILE A 348 6.10 3.74 13.40
N VAL A 349 6.47 4.82 14.12
CA VAL A 349 7.81 5.39 14.05
C VAL A 349 8.44 5.31 15.43
N ALA A 350 9.41 4.42 15.60
CA ALA A 350 10.22 4.31 16.82
C ALA A 350 11.54 5.06 16.62
N HIS A 351 11.66 6.23 17.23
CA HIS A 351 12.82 7.10 17.12
C HIS A 351 13.54 7.18 18.47
N PRO A 352 14.87 6.95 18.55
CA PRO A 352 15.59 6.88 19.82
C PRO A 352 15.50 8.14 20.70
N ASP A 353 15.28 9.32 20.13
CA ASP A 353 15.21 10.58 20.88
C ASP A 353 13.83 10.87 21.48
N TYR A 354 12.78 10.14 21.11
CA TYR A 354 11.42 10.43 21.56
C TYR A 354 10.85 9.28 22.40
N ALA A 355 10.06 9.67 23.42
CA ALA A 355 9.37 8.69 24.25
C ALA A 355 8.34 7.91 23.42
N GLY A 356 8.34 6.58 23.57
CA GLY A 356 7.37 5.70 22.92
C GLY A 356 6.06 5.54 23.68
N GLY A 357 5.21 4.63 23.19
CA GLY A 357 3.88 4.37 23.75
C GLY A 357 2.87 5.46 23.44
N LYS A 358 3.12 6.27 22.41
CA LYS A 358 2.34 7.44 22.04
C LYS A 358 1.46 7.19 20.81
N GLN A 359 0.36 7.93 20.71
CA GLN A 359 -0.51 7.93 19.54
C GLN A 359 -0.61 9.34 18.95
N CYS A 360 -0.54 9.44 17.63
CA CYS A 360 -0.78 10.66 16.89
C CYS A 360 -2.06 10.53 16.05
N ARG A 361 -2.97 11.49 16.19
CA ARG A 361 -4.26 11.53 15.48
C ARG A 361 -4.22 12.41 14.23
N ALA A 362 -3.10 13.07 13.94
CA ALA A 362 -2.96 13.88 12.73
C ALA A 362 -3.20 13.03 11.48
N VAL A 363 -3.89 13.60 10.48
CA VAL A 363 -4.06 12.98 9.17
C VAL A 363 -2.71 12.95 8.47
N THR A 364 -2.28 11.76 8.08
CA THR A 364 -1.02 11.49 7.37
C THR A 364 -1.24 10.53 6.22
N SER A 365 -0.35 10.49 5.24
CA SER A 365 -0.46 9.55 4.14
C SER A 365 0.90 9.12 3.57
N HIS A 366 0.91 8.14 2.68
CA HIS A 366 2.13 7.55 2.12
C HIS A 366 3.05 8.56 1.44
N VAL A 367 2.53 9.61 0.79
CA VAL A 367 3.37 10.67 0.19
C VAL A 367 4.24 11.39 1.24
N ASP A 368 3.88 11.33 2.53
CA ASP A 368 4.61 11.96 3.63
C ASP A 368 5.84 11.14 4.07
N ILE A 369 5.92 9.86 3.68
CA ILE A 369 6.99 8.96 4.13
C ILE A 369 8.35 9.41 3.58
N ALA A 370 8.46 9.67 2.29
CA ALA A 370 9.73 10.08 1.68
C ALA A 370 10.27 11.39 2.29
N PRO A 371 9.51 12.49 2.42
CA PRO A 371 9.95 13.69 3.12
C PRO A 371 10.36 13.45 4.57
N THR A 372 9.62 12.60 5.29
CA THR A 372 9.92 12.26 6.70
C THR A 372 11.24 11.51 6.83
N LEU A 373 11.50 10.54 5.95
CA LEU A 373 12.77 9.81 5.94
C LEU A 373 13.95 10.74 5.64
N VAL A 374 13.80 11.67 4.69
CA VAL A 374 14.83 12.68 4.37
C VAL A 374 15.03 13.64 5.55
N ALA A 375 13.97 14.11 6.19
CA ALA A 375 14.06 14.99 7.38
C ALA A 375 14.72 14.28 8.57
N SER A 376 14.59 12.95 8.66
CA SER A 376 15.22 12.14 9.70
C SER A 376 16.73 11.91 9.48
N THR A 377 17.30 12.42 8.38
CA THR A 377 18.74 12.35 8.12
C THR A 377 19.50 13.45 8.87
N GLY A 378 20.81 13.30 8.99
CA GLY A 378 21.68 14.34 9.53
C GLY A 378 22.05 15.45 8.52
N ALA A 379 21.43 15.47 7.33
CA ALA A 379 21.70 16.49 6.31
C ALA A 379 21.24 17.88 6.76
N ALA A 380 21.92 18.93 6.31
CA ALA A 380 21.52 20.30 6.62
C ALA A 380 20.10 20.60 6.09
N PRO A 381 19.28 21.41 6.81
CA PRO A 381 17.89 21.69 6.42
C PRO A 381 17.72 22.19 4.97
N ALA A 382 18.65 23.02 4.48
CA ALA A 382 18.64 23.49 3.09
C ALA A 382 18.81 22.32 2.09
N LYS A 383 19.68 21.35 2.42
CA LYS A 383 19.88 20.17 1.58
C LYS A 383 18.67 19.24 1.63
N GLN A 384 18.07 19.04 2.80
CA GLN A 384 16.82 18.29 2.93
C GLN A 384 15.71 18.90 2.07
N ALA A 385 15.52 20.22 2.15
CA ALA A 385 14.53 20.93 1.33
C ALA A 385 14.79 20.81 -0.18
N GLU A 386 16.05 20.80 -0.60
CA GLU A 386 16.45 20.58 -2.00
C GLU A 386 16.08 19.16 -2.45
N ILE A 387 16.40 18.16 -1.63
CA ILE A 387 16.15 16.74 -1.93
C ILE A 387 14.65 16.47 -2.15
N VAL A 388 13.78 17.02 -1.30
CA VAL A 388 12.33 16.78 -1.37
C VAL A 388 11.57 17.80 -2.21
N LYS A 389 12.29 18.69 -2.89
CA LYS A 389 11.67 19.73 -3.72
C LYS A 389 10.73 19.13 -4.76
N GLY A 390 9.50 19.63 -4.80
CA GLY A 390 8.46 19.19 -5.73
C GLY A 390 7.63 18.00 -5.26
N LEU A 391 7.96 17.36 -4.12
CA LEU A 391 7.10 16.34 -3.54
C LEU A 391 5.89 16.97 -2.84
N PRO A 392 4.67 16.39 -2.98
CA PRO A 392 3.46 16.88 -2.31
C PRO A 392 3.44 16.56 -0.81
N GLY A 393 4.17 15.53 -0.40
CA GLY A 393 4.22 15.05 0.98
C GLY A 393 4.86 16.03 1.95
N LYS A 394 4.60 15.84 3.23
CA LYS A 394 5.09 16.68 4.34
C LYS A 394 5.92 15.84 5.30
N ASP A 395 6.86 16.48 5.96
CA ASP A 395 7.64 15.88 7.05
C ASP A 395 6.79 15.69 8.32
N LEU A 396 6.78 14.47 8.82
CA LEU A 396 6.07 14.06 10.05
C LEU A 396 6.97 14.11 11.30
N SER A 397 8.28 14.27 11.16
CA SER A 397 9.24 14.15 12.25
C SER A 397 8.96 15.14 13.40
N GLY A 398 8.49 16.34 13.06
CA GLY A 398 8.09 17.33 14.04
C GLY A 398 6.93 16.91 14.96
N LEU A 399 6.09 15.96 14.53
CA LEU A 399 4.99 15.44 15.35
C LEU A 399 5.46 14.49 16.46
N LEU A 400 6.65 13.89 16.33
CA LEU A 400 7.16 12.92 17.30
C LEU A 400 7.46 13.51 18.67
N ALA A 401 7.69 14.81 18.76
CA ALA A 401 7.96 15.50 20.01
C ALA A 401 6.71 15.59 20.92
N ALA A 402 5.52 15.78 20.34
CA ALA A 402 4.27 15.92 21.07
C ALA A 402 3.08 15.33 20.29
N PRO A 403 3.10 14.02 19.97
CA PRO A 403 2.16 13.44 19.02
C PRO A 403 0.71 13.44 19.49
N GLU A 404 0.47 13.30 20.82
CA GLU A 404 -0.88 13.23 21.42
C GLU A 404 -1.61 14.57 21.39
N THR A 405 -0.89 15.68 21.30
CA THR A 405 -1.44 17.05 21.26
C THR A 405 -1.42 17.66 19.86
N ALA A 406 -0.91 16.92 18.87
CA ALA A 406 -0.88 17.39 17.50
C ALA A 406 -2.31 17.62 16.97
N PRO A 407 -2.59 18.80 16.34
CA PRO A 407 -3.88 19.02 15.71
C PRO A 407 -4.18 17.98 14.63
N LEU A 408 -5.46 17.68 14.41
CA LEU A 408 -5.88 16.71 13.39
C LEU A 408 -5.31 17.05 12.00
N HIS A 409 -5.27 18.32 11.65
CA HIS A 409 -4.75 18.84 10.38
C HIS A 409 -3.35 19.48 10.52
N ALA A 410 -2.52 18.99 11.43
CA ALA A 410 -1.17 19.53 11.64
C ALA A 410 -0.29 19.43 10.39
N VAL A 411 -0.57 18.47 9.52
CA VAL A 411 0.24 18.15 8.33
C VAL A 411 -0.52 18.49 7.04
N ARG A 412 -1.78 18.05 6.96
CA ARG A 412 -2.61 18.15 5.74
C ARG A 412 -4.09 18.28 6.06
N GLU A 413 -4.85 18.92 5.16
CA GLU A 413 -6.30 19.06 5.29
C GLU A 413 -7.06 17.77 4.97
N GLY A 414 -6.40 16.79 4.34
CA GLY A 414 -6.95 15.49 4.00
C GLY A 414 -5.94 14.61 3.28
N ALA A 415 -6.15 13.32 3.30
CA ALA A 415 -5.36 12.34 2.53
C ALA A 415 -6.06 12.04 1.21
N LEU A 416 -5.34 12.24 0.09
CA LEU A 416 -5.83 11.99 -1.27
C LEU A 416 -5.57 10.53 -1.65
N PHE A 417 -6.59 9.85 -2.17
CA PHE A 417 -6.48 8.50 -2.74
C PHE A 417 -6.84 8.49 -4.21
N ASN A 418 -6.02 7.85 -5.03
CA ASN A 418 -6.16 7.76 -6.48
C ASN A 418 -6.12 6.28 -6.90
N TYR A 419 -7.11 5.84 -7.68
CA TYR A 419 -7.18 4.47 -8.17
C TYR A 419 -7.61 4.44 -9.63
N ASN A 420 -6.91 3.65 -10.47
CA ASN A 420 -7.17 3.56 -11.91
C ASN A 420 -6.88 2.17 -12.49
N MET A 421 -6.90 1.12 -11.69
CA MET A 421 -6.60 -0.24 -12.15
C MET A 421 -7.58 -0.71 -13.22
N PHE A 422 -7.07 -1.27 -14.31
CA PHE A 422 -7.90 -1.78 -15.41
C PHE A 422 -8.36 -3.21 -15.20
N ALA A 423 -7.51 -4.03 -14.56
CA ALA A 423 -7.84 -5.43 -14.37
C ALA A 423 -9.20 -5.65 -13.69
N TYR A 424 -9.64 -4.69 -12.87
CA TYR A 424 -10.87 -4.79 -12.10
C TYR A 424 -12.01 -3.87 -12.58
N ILE A 425 -11.87 -3.31 -13.80
CA ILE A 425 -12.87 -2.35 -14.28
C ILE A 425 -14.17 -3.00 -14.76
N ASP A 426 -14.11 -4.22 -15.28
CA ASP A 426 -15.26 -4.94 -15.82
C ASP A 426 -15.24 -6.42 -15.42
N GLY A 427 -15.93 -6.73 -14.33
CA GLY A 427 -16.02 -8.08 -13.80
C GLY A 427 -16.77 -9.05 -14.74
N ASP A 428 -17.80 -8.58 -15.44
CA ASP A 428 -18.55 -9.39 -16.39
C ASP A 428 -17.69 -9.80 -17.60
N PHE A 429 -16.80 -8.90 -18.05
CA PHE A 429 -15.80 -9.22 -19.08
C PHE A 429 -14.85 -10.31 -18.58
N LEU A 430 -14.29 -10.16 -17.38
CA LEU A 430 -13.33 -11.14 -16.86
C LEU A 430 -13.96 -12.53 -16.70
N HIS A 431 -15.18 -12.62 -16.18
CA HIS A 431 -15.89 -13.91 -16.11
C HIS A 431 -16.05 -14.56 -17.49
N LYS A 432 -16.48 -13.79 -18.50
CA LYS A 432 -16.61 -14.30 -19.88
C LYS A 432 -15.26 -14.74 -20.46
N ALA A 433 -14.18 -13.98 -20.17
CA ALA A 433 -12.84 -14.29 -20.63
C ALA A 433 -12.31 -15.59 -19.98
N VAL A 434 -12.49 -15.75 -18.67
CA VAL A 434 -12.12 -16.96 -17.93
C VAL A 434 -12.88 -18.19 -18.46
N ASP A 435 -14.19 -18.08 -18.61
CA ASP A 435 -15.03 -19.15 -19.18
C ASP A 435 -14.58 -19.54 -20.59
N TYR A 436 -14.22 -18.56 -21.42
CA TYR A 436 -13.72 -18.81 -22.77
C TYR A 436 -12.38 -19.56 -22.75
N ILE A 437 -11.47 -19.17 -21.88
CA ILE A 437 -10.16 -19.81 -21.70
C ILE A 437 -10.33 -21.26 -21.19
N HIS A 438 -11.17 -21.47 -20.19
CA HIS A 438 -11.46 -22.81 -19.65
C HIS A 438 -12.07 -23.77 -20.68
N LYS A 439 -12.77 -23.24 -21.69
CA LYS A 439 -13.28 -24.00 -22.84
C LYS A 439 -12.24 -24.20 -23.95
N GLY A 440 -10.98 -23.87 -23.73
CA GLY A 440 -9.87 -24.06 -24.66
C GLY A 440 -9.62 -22.87 -25.61
N GLY A 441 -10.30 -21.75 -25.41
CA GLY A 441 -10.02 -20.51 -26.12
C GLY A 441 -8.68 -19.89 -25.69
N LYS A 442 -8.11 -19.06 -26.57
CA LYS A 442 -6.84 -18.37 -26.25
C LYS A 442 -7.08 -16.89 -25.95
N PRO A 443 -6.31 -16.25 -25.04
CA PRO A 443 -6.46 -14.84 -24.69
C PRO A 443 -6.44 -13.89 -25.90
N ASN A 444 -5.58 -14.14 -26.88
CA ASN A 444 -5.49 -13.32 -28.10
C ASN A 444 -6.70 -13.46 -29.06
N GLN A 445 -7.63 -14.36 -28.78
CA GLN A 445 -8.83 -14.60 -29.58
C GLN A 445 -10.09 -13.95 -28.94
N LEU A 446 -9.99 -13.41 -27.73
CA LEU A 446 -11.13 -12.83 -27.00
C LEU A 446 -11.86 -11.75 -27.81
N LYS A 447 -11.12 -10.79 -28.41
CA LYS A 447 -11.72 -9.75 -29.25
C LYS A 447 -12.46 -10.33 -30.45
N GLY A 448 -11.91 -11.34 -31.12
CA GLY A 448 -12.55 -12.04 -32.23
C GLY A 448 -13.82 -12.80 -31.83
N ALA A 449 -13.90 -13.24 -30.59
CA ALA A 449 -15.08 -13.88 -30.00
C ALA A 449 -16.12 -12.86 -29.46
N GLY A 450 -15.90 -11.55 -29.65
CA GLY A 450 -16.78 -10.51 -29.14
C GLY A 450 -16.66 -10.26 -27.63
N ILE A 451 -15.61 -10.79 -26.99
CA ILE A 451 -15.36 -10.61 -25.56
C ILE A 451 -14.38 -9.45 -25.41
N VAL A 452 -14.92 -8.28 -25.06
CA VAL A 452 -14.17 -7.02 -24.90
C VAL A 452 -14.62 -6.32 -23.63
N PRO A 453 -13.72 -5.63 -22.89
CA PRO A 453 -14.10 -4.91 -21.67
C PRO A 453 -14.87 -3.62 -22.01
N ASP A 454 -15.83 -3.30 -21.15
CA ASP A 454 -16.51 -2.01 -21.17
C ASP A 454 -15.72 -0.98 -20.34
N MET A 455 -14.94 -0.17 -21.03
CA MET A 455 -14.15 0.90 -20.40
C MET A 455 -14.99 2.13 -20.01
N MET A 456 -16.30 2.12 -20.23
CA MET A 456 -17.22 3.16 -19.74
C MET A 456 -17.72 2.87 -18.31
N LYS A 457 -17.45 1.69 -17.77
CA LYS A 457 -17.73 1.38 -16.36
C LYS A 457 -16.94 2.29 -15.43
N ARG A 458 -17.54 2.65 -14.29
CA ARG A 458 -17.02 3.67 -13.35
C ARG A 458 -16.05 3.06 -12.33
N GLY A 459 -14.93 2.48 -12.78
CA GLY A 459 -13.95 1.78 -11.95
C GLY A 459 -12.74 2.62 -11.50
N ALA A 460 -12.61 3.87 -11.95
CA ALA A 460 -11.58 4.78 -11.45
C ALA A 460 -12.07 5.56 -10.23
N VAL A 461 -11.21 5.82 -9.24
CA VAL A 461 -11.61 6.48 -7.98
C VAL A 461 -10.70 7.67 -7.66
N ARG A 462 -11.31 8.77 -7.18
CA ARG A 462 -10.66 9.86 -6.46
C ARG A 462 -11.36 10.04 -5.13
N MET A 463 -10.62 9.98 -4.04
CA MET A 463 -11.17 10.05 -2.69
C MET A 463 -10.34 10.98 -1.81
N ILE A 464 -11.01 11.64 -0.87
CA ILE A 464 -10.39 12.35 0.25
C ILE A 464 -10.90 11.79 1.58
N TYR A 465 -9.98 11.59 2.53
CA TYR A 465 -10.25 11.44 3.94
C TYR A 465 -9.77 12.69 4.67
N ASP A 466 -10.66 13.44 5.33
CA ASP A 466 -10.32 14.70 5.98
C ASP A 466 -10.16 14.62 7.50
N GLY A 467 -10.10 13.41 8.03
CA GLY A 467 -10.02 13.16 9.48
C GLY A 467 -11.36 12.81 10.11
N ARG A 468 -12.47 13.19 9.48
CA ARG A 468 -13.85 12.85 9.87
C ARG A 468 -14.65 12.25 8.74
N HIS A 469 -14.58 12.86 7.55
CA HIS A 469 -15.38 12.44 6.40
C HIS A 469 -14.51 11.68 5.39
N VAL A 470 -15.13 10.69 4.74
CA VAL A 470 -14.65 10.07 3.52
C VAL A 470 -15.55 10.52 2.39
N PHE A 471 -14.99 11.10 1.34
CA PHE A 471 -15.73 11.48 0.14
C PHE A 471 -15.02 10.88 -1.08
N ALA A 472 -15.76 10.14 -1.91
CA ALA A 472 -15.23 9.46 -3.08
C ALA A 472 -16.08 9.69 -4.33
N ARG A 473 -15.41 9.82 -5.48
CA ARG A 473 -15.98 9.85 -6.82
C ARG A 473 -15.48 8.64 -7.59
N TYR A 474 -16.41 7.89 -8.18
CA TYR A 474 -16.15 6.75 -9.05
C TYR A 474 -16.54 7.12 -10.47
N PHE A 475 -15.62 7.04 -11.41
CA PHE A 475 -15.83 7.48 -12.79
C PHE A 475 -15.19 6.53 -13.80
N SER A 476 -15.63 6.65 -15.06
CA SER A 476 -15.03 5.90 -16.17
C SER A 476 -13.63 6.43 -16.48
N PRO A 477 -12.62 5.56 -16.72
CA PRO A 477 -11.31 6.00 -17.19
C PRO A 477 -11.37 6.76 -18.53
N LYS A 478 -12.44 6.63 -19.31
CA LYS A 478 -12.69 7.43 -20.51
C LYS A 478 -13.31 8.81 -20.24
N GLN A 479 -13.71 9.06 -18.99
CA GLN A 479 -14.43 10.27 -18.59
C GLN A 479 -13.78 10.91 -17.36
N HIS A 480 -12.45 11.08 -17.40
CA HIS A 480 -11.78 11.87 -16.38
C HIS A 480 -12.43 13.23 -16.24
N ASN A 481 -12.78 13.61 -15.02
CA ASN A 481 -13.53 14.82 -14.77
C ASN A 481 -13.14 15.51 -13.47
N ARG A 482 -13.34 16.83 -13.43
CA ARG A 482 -13.18 17.70 -12.28
C ARG A 482 -14.47 18.50 -12.10
N PRO A 483 -15.55 17.89 -11.56
CA PRO A 483 -16.85 18.53 -11.49
C PRO A 483 -16.85 19.69 -10.50
N THR A 484 -17.49 20.79 -10.87
CA THR A 484 -17.67 21.98 -10.03
C THR A 484 -19.13 22.26 -9.71
N THR A 485 -20.06 21.51 -10.32
CA THR A 485 -21.49 21.56 -10.07
C THR A 485 -21.97 20.19 -9.57
N LEU A 486 -23.07 20.18 -8.81
CA LEU A 486 -23.70 18.92 -8.39
C LEU A 486 -24.24 18.11 -9.58
N GLU A 487 -24.76 18.80 -10.60
CA GLU A 487 -25.28 18.16 -11.81
C GLU A 487 -24.17 17.35 -12.50
N ASP A 488 -23.01 17.95 -12.76
CA ASP A 488 -21.87 17.26 -13.37
C ASP A 488 -21.30 16.17 -12.46
N LEU A 489 -21.27 16.43 -11.14
CA LEU A 489 -20.78 15.47 -10.16
C LEU A 489 -21.57 14.15 -10.26
N PHE A 490 -22.89 14.20 -10.16
CA PHE A 490 -23.72 12.99 -10.19
C PHE A 490 -23.91 12.42 -11.59
N ARG A 491 -23.86 13.24 -12.63
CA ARG A 491 -23.95 12.77 -14.02
C ARG A 491 -22.74 11.91 -14.41
N LEU A 492 -21.53 12.30 -14.00
CA LEU A 492 -20.29 11.67 -14.42
C LEU A 492 -19.75 10.64 -13.43
N ASN A 493 -20.22 10.66 -12.18
CA ASN A 493 -19.67 9.83 -11.11
C ASN A 493 -20.76 9.12 -10.30
N ASP A 494 -20.43 7.95 -9.75
CA ASP A 494 -21.04 7.46 -8.53
C ASP A 494 -20.33 8.14 -7.36
N VAL A 495 -21.07 8.48 -6.31
CA VAL A 495 -20.53 9.31 -5.20
C VAL A 495 -20.80 8.64 -3.88
N GLU A 496 -19.78 8.56 -3.04
CA GLU A 496 -19.87 8.16 -1.64
C GLU A 496 -19.46 9.31 -0.72
N LEU A 497 -20.17 9.44 0.40
CA LEU A 497 -19.84 10.33 1.50
C LEU A 497 -20.21 9.67 2.82
N PHE A 498 -19.24 9.52 3.71
CA PHE A 498 -19.44 8.97 5.04
C PHE A 498 -18.95 9.94 6.11
N ASP A 499 -19.66 10.01 7.25
CA ASP A 499 -19.21 10.69 8.48
C ASP A 499 -18.76 9.64 9.49
N LEU A 500 -17.46 9.47 9.66
CA LEU A 500 -16.88 8.42 10.50
C LEU A 500 -17.09 8.62 12.02
N GLU A 501 -17.53 9.79 12.46
CA GLU A 501 -17.94 10.00 13.86
C GLU A 501 -19.33 9.40 14.11
N ALA A 502 -20.25 9.58 13.16
CA ALA A 502 -21.63 9.09 13.26
C ALA A 502 -21.75 7.64 12.74
N ASP A 503 -20.95 7.27 11.76
CA ASP A 503 -20.98 5.98 11.05
C ASP A 503 -19.55 5.44 10.88
N PRO A 504 -18.93 4.92 11.93
CA PRO A 504 -17.56 4.43 11.89
C PRO A 504 -17.37 3.17 11.01
N LEU A 505 -18.47 2.56 10.57
CA LEU A 505 -18.49 1.37 9.71
C LEU A 505 -18.77 1.70 8.23
N GLU A 506 -18.94 2.97 7.88
CA GLU A 506 -19.16 3.43 6.49
C GLU A 506 -20.37 2.74 5.81
N MET A 507 -21.47 2.55 6.56
CA MET A 507 -22.67 1.85 6.10
C MET A 507 -23.70 2.77 5.42
N ASN A 508 -23.68 4.07 5.74
CA ASN A 508 -24.72 5.03 5.35
C ASN A 508 -24.14 6.09 4.43
N ASN A 509 -24.29 5.90 3.11
CA ASN A 509 -23.84 6.87 2.13
C ASN A 509 -24.70 8.16 2.20
N LEU A 510 -24.16 9.24 2.75
CA LEU A 510 -24.81 10.54 2.89
C LEU A 510 -25.01 11.24 1.54
N ALA A 511 -24.32 10.82 0.47
CA ALA A 511 -24.49 11.35 -0.89
C ALA A 511 -25.63 10.68 -1.66
N GLN A 512 -26.21 9.59 -1.14
CA GLN A 512 -27.31 8.87 -1.79
C GLN A 512 -28.53 9.76 -2.06
N ASP A 513 -28.87 10.63 -1.09
CA ASP A 513 -29.84 11.70 -1.28
C ASP A 513 -29.09 13.01 -1.54
N GLY A 514 -28.85 13.31 -2.82
CA GLY A 514 -28.11 14.50 -3.25
C GLY A 514 -28.75 15.85 -2.85
N THR A 515 -29.92 15.83 -2.23
CA THR A 515 -30.61 17.03 -1.74
C THR A 515 -30.40 17.29 -0.27
N ARG A 516 -30.44 16.25 0.57
CA ARG A 516 -30.39 16.37 2.03
C ARG A 516 -29.05 16.86 2.56
N ASN A 517 -27.93 16.39 1.97
CA ASN A 517 -26.57 16.72 2.41
C ASN A 517 -25.82 17.56 1.36
N ARG A 518 -26.57 18.33 0.55
CA ARG A 518 -26.05 19.07 -0.60
C ARG A 518 -24.83 19.93 -0.26
N GLU A 519 -24.89 20.71 0.80
CA GLU A 519 -23.82 21.61 1.21
C GLU A 519 -22.54 20.85 1.56
N LEU A 520 -22.67 19.74 2.31
CA LEU A 520 -21.52 18.91 2.67
C LEU A 520 -20.91 18.21 1.45
N VAL A 521 -21.74 17.69 0.53
CA VAL A 521 -21.25 17.07 -0.73
C VAL A 521 -20.48 18.09 -1.56
N VAL A 522 -20.99 19.33 -1.71
CA VAL A 522 -20.30 20.41 -2.42
C VAL A 522 -18.98 20.74 -1.75
N ALA A 523 -18.98 20.95 -0.44
CA ALA A 523 -17.78 21.30 0.31
C ALA A 523 -16.69 20.23 0.21
N MET A 524 -17.07 18.95 0.30
CA MET A 524 -16.13 17.84 0.20
C MET A 524 -15.62 17.65 -1.24
N ASN A 525 -16.45 17.85 -2.24
CA ASN A 525 -16.03 17.83 -3.65
C ASN A 525 -15.05 18.98 -3.96
N GLU A 526 -15.29 20.18 -3.45
CA GLU A 526 -14.36 21.31 -3.59
C GLU A 526 -13.03 21.03 -2.87
N LYS A 527 -13.09 20.46 -1.67
CA LYS A 527 -11.89 20.07 -0.92
C LYS A 527 -11.06 19.02 -1.69
N LEU A 528 -11.71 17.99 -2.25
CA LEU A 528 -11.06 16.99 -3.10
C LEU A 528 -10.44 17.63 -4.36
N ASN A 529 -11.15 18.54 -5.03
CA ASN A 529 -10.62 19.24 -6.20
C ASN A 529 -9.37 20.07 -5.85
N ARG A 530 -9.41 20.83 -4.74
CA ARG A 530 -8.24 21.60 -4.28
C ARG A 530 -7.04 20.69 -3.99
N LEU A 531 -7.28 19.54 -3.37
CA LEU A 531 -6.22 18.60 -3.02
C LEU A 531 -5.58 17.99 -4.28
N ILE A 532 -6.40 17.64 -5.28
CA ILE A 532 -5.90 17.19 -6.59
C ILE A 532 -5.08 18.30 -7.25
N ASP A 533 -5.59 19.54 -7.30
CA ASP A 533 -4.90 20.67 -7.92
C ASP A 533 -3.52 20.94 -7.25
N THR A 534 -3.43 20.75 -5.93
CA THR A 534 -2.20 21.07 -5.17
C THR A 534 -1.18 19.92 -5.11
N GLU A 535 -1.63 18.68 -5.04
CA GLU A 535 -0.76 17.51 -4.86
C GLU A 535 -0.45 16.78 -6.18
N VAL A 536 -1.35 16.84 -7.15
CA VAL A 536 -1.24 16.18 -8.45
C VAL A 536 -1.03 17.18 -9.58
N GLY A 537 -1.77 18.30 -9.54
CA GLY A 537 -1.87 19.24 -10.64
C GLY A 537 -2.90 18.77 -11.67
N GLU A 538 -2.49 18.51 -12.90
CA GLU A 538 -3.35 18.01 -13.96
C GLU A 538 -3.69 16.53 -13.75
N ASP A 539 -4.98 16.19 -13.77
CA ASP A 539 -5.50 14.83 -13.65
C ASP A 539 -6.56 14.53 -14.74
N ARG A 540 -6.08 14.19 -15.94
CA ARG A 540 -6.90 13.86 -17.12
C ARG A 540 -6.72 12.42 -17.60
N GLY A 541 -6.07 11.56 -16.80
CA GLY A 541 -5.73 10.22 -17.22
C GLY A 541 -4.47 10.14 -18.11
N GLN A 542 -3.63 11.16 -18.08
CA GLN A 542 -2.38 11.22 -18.85
C GLN A 542 -1.40 10.09 -18.52
N MET A 543 -1.50 9.48 -17.34
CA MET A 543 -0.71 8.31 -16.97
C MET A 543 -1.16 7.01 -17.65
N LEU A 544 -2.35 7.02 -18.19
CA LEU A 544 -2.97 5.84 -18.76
C LEU A 544 -2.38 5.53 -20.17
N PRO A 545 -2.33 4.26 -20.66
CA PRO A 545 -1.81 3.94 -21.97
C PRO A 545 -2.51 4.73 -23.09
N GLY A 546 -1.71 5.40 -23.93
CA GLY A 546 -2.19 6.25 -24.99
C GLY A 546 -2.49 7.71 -24.61
N GLY A 547 -2.44 8.04 -23.32
CA GLY A 547 -2.59 9.41 -22.81
C GLY A 547 -4.00 9.99 -22.99
N ILE A 548 -4.09 11.30 -22.88
CA ILE A 548 -5.35 12.07 -22.86
C ILE A 548 -6.19 11.87 -24.14
N GLU A 549 -5.53 11.69 -25.28
CA GLU A 549 -6.19 11.63 -26.59
C GLU A 549 -6.51 10.20 -27.06
N ALA A 550 -5.94 9.19 -26.42
CA ALA A 550 -6.15 7.84 -26.86
C ALA A 550 -7.56 7.36 -26.54
N GLY A 551 -8.26 7.03 -27.58
CA GLY A 551 -9.42 6.15 -27.44
C GLY A 551 -8.93 4.82 -26.86
N TRP A 552 -9.14 4.61 -25.58
CA TRP A 552 -8.81 3.40 -24.86
C TRP A 552 -9.41 2.17 -25.54
N GLU A 553 -8.61 1.45 -26.29
CA GLU A 553 -8.90 0.09 -26.67
C GLU A 553 -7.87 -0.81 -25.97
N VAL A 554 -8.35 -1.80 -25.24
CA VAL A 554 -7.53 -2.96 -24.90
C VAL A 554 -7.24 -3.65 -26.21
N SER A 555 -6.12 -3.29 -26.84
CA SER A 555 -5.72 -3.85 -28.12
C SER A 555 -5.15 -5.26 -27.92
N ALA A 556 -5.12 -6.06 -28.98
CA ALA A 556 -4.44 -7.35 -28.95
C ALA A 556 -2.96 -7.24 -28.50
N LYS A 557 -2.33 -6.07 -28.67
CA LYS A 557 -0.96 -5.76 -28.24
C LYS A 557 -0.87 -5.56 -26.71
N THR A 558 -1.92 -5.05 -26.06
CA THR A 558 -2.02 -4.91 -24.60
C THR A 558 -2.48 -6.19 -23.90
N MET A 559 -2.99 -7.18 -24.65
CA MET A 559 -3.46 -8.47 -24.13
C MET A 559 -2.54 -9.64 -24.54
N ALA A 560 -1.45 -9.36 -25.24
CA ALA A 560 -0.45 -10.39 -25.55
C ALA A 560 0.46 -10.59 -24.32
N PRO A 561 0.70 -11.86 -23.90
CA PRO A 561 1.58 -12.17 -22.78
C PRO A 561 3.04 -11.77 -23.05
#